data_705b9838db663e5d88effac975299c59
#
_entry.id   705b9838db663e5d88effac975299c59
#
_cell.length_a   1.000
_cell.length_b   1.000
_cell.length_c   1.000
_cell.angle_alpha   90.00
_cell.angle_beta   90.00
_cell.angle_gamma   90.00
#
_symmetry.space_group_name_H-M   'P 1'
#
loop_
_entity.id
_entity.type
_entity.pdbx_description
1 polymer ?
#
loop_
_entity_poly.entity_id
_entity_poly.type
_entity_poly.pdbx_seq_one_letter_code
_entity_poly.pdbx_strand_id
1 'polypeptide(L)'
;MANNSPRRSSARILQRGRKQHGLTLIELLVAMTLGLVLIGGVLSVVITTRQTLRVNENLAHMQESARFSFELMAREIREAGLVPCGTRLTANVLRTVGAPAMAWWADTDAGMLRGFDGAQDSTDIVAFGTAVGDRVAGTDAIVLLRPAGDENSFRQISLHDAGGTNFQFASATTYEDSDIVVVCDGRSSALFQIQTISNTPPRIQYGAATLNCSNALGSVGAQCVSAVAKTFDPDATVARWDPAFWYVGVDARGARSLYRARISKDAAGQIVTSREEMSPGVDDLQIDYLTRNRDTGNVLATSWIPASHVNLAAGWTSTTSEVVAARLTFALGSAEAVGSEGQRLQRQLIVVASLRNRDL
;
A
#
# COMPACT_ATOMS: atom_id res chain seq x y z
N MET A 1 7.09 99.78 47.41
CA MET A 1 7.21 98.36 47.02
C MET A 1 6.03 98.06 46.13
N ALA A 2 6.22 98.10 44.83
CA ALA A 2 5.13 97.97 43.86
C ALA A 2 5.03 96.51 43.41
N ASN A 3 3.83 95.94 43.57
CA ASN A 3 3.50 94.58 43.16
C ASN A 3 2.84 94.62 41.76
N ASN A 4 3.54 94.13 40.74
CA ASN A 4 3.15 94.19 39.37
C ASN A 4 2.71 92.76 38.93
N SER A 5 1.37 92.52 38.87
CA SER A 5 0.82 91.26 38.38
C SER A 5 0.53 91.37 36.90
N PRO A 6 0.99 90.41 36.03
CA PRO A 6 0.66 90.42 34.63
C PRO A 6 -0.74 89.89 34.36
N ARG A 7 -1.54 90.62 33.57
CA ARG A 7 -2.85 90.24 33.06
C ARG A 7 -2.69 89.07 32.07
N ARG A 8 -3.34 87.93 32.37
CA ARG A 8 -3.52 86.85 31.40
C ARG A 8 -4.59 87.25 30.36
N SER A 9 -4.14 87.38 29.13
CA SER A 9 -5.02 87.54 27.97
C SER A 9 -5.66 86.18 27.61
N SER A 10 -6.98 86.08 27.74
CA SER A 10 -7.76 84.89 27.35
C SER A 10 -8.03 84.96 25.87
N ALA A 11 -7.28 84.21 25.09
CA ALA A 11 -7.58 83.99 23.67
C ALA A 11 -8.87 83.17 23.54
N ARG A 12 -9.95 83.74 23.12
CA ARG A 12 -11.19 83.05 22.71
C ARG A 12 -10.91 82.29 21.44
N ILE A 13 -10.84 80.96 21.53
CA ILE A 13 -10.84 80.06 20.39
C ILE A 13 -12.27 80.11 19.83
N LEU A 14 -12.43 80.77 18.69
CA LEU A 14 -13.66 80.72 17.89
C LEU A 14 -13.85 79.31 17.36
N GLN A 15 -14.70 78.52 18.03
CA GLN A 15 -15.19 77.25 17.50
C GLN A 15 -16.06 77.59 16.26
N ARG A 16 -15.48 77.35 15.09
CA ARG A 16 -16.18 77.38 13.82
C ARG A 16 -17.20 76.24 13.82
N GLY A 17 -18.44 76.54 14.12
CA GLY A 17 -19.56 75.59 14.05
C GLY A 17 -19.60 74.98 12.64
N ARG A 18 -19.25 73.69 12.55
CA ARG A 18 -19.49 72.90 11.34
C ARG A 18 -21.03 72.87 11.15
N LYS A 19 -21.49 73.50 10.08
CA LYS A 19 -22.87 73.35 9.66
C LYS A 19 -23.12 71.88 9.35
N GLN A 20 -23.92 71.19 10.16
CA GLN A 20 -24.42 69.88 9.87
C GLN A 20 -25.41 69.99 8.71
N HIS A 21 -25.00 69.54 7.53
CA HIS A 21 -25.91 69.36 6.40
C HIS A 21 -26.67 68.07 6.64
N GLY A 22 -28.01 68.16 6.73
CA GLY A 22 -28.87 66.96 6.80
C GLY A 22 -28.78 66.20 5.46
N LEU A 23 -28.65 64.85 5.55
CA LEU A 23 -28.69 63.98 4.37
C LEU A 23 -30.08 64.00 3.75
N THR A 24 -30.16 64.11 2.46
CA THR A 24 -31.41 63.95 1.73
C THR A 24 -31.78 62.49 1.60
N LEU A 25 -33.08 62.19 1.53
CA LEU A 25 -33.59 60.81 1.42
C LEU A 25 -33.05 60.12 0.16
N ILE A 26 -32.85 60.89 -0.93
CA ILE A 26 -32.27 60.37 -2.18
C ILE A 26 -30.78 60.03 -2.05
N GLU A 27 -30.02 60.80 -1.29
CA GLU A 27 -28.60 60.56 -1.02
C GLU A 27 -28.40 59.30 -0.18
N LEU A 28 -29.31 59.03 0.79
CA LEU A 28 -29.33 57.78 1.56
C LEU A 28 -29.62 56.56 0.66
N LEU A 29 -30.62 56.68 -0.24
CA LEU A 29 -30.98 55.61 -1.17
C LEU A 29 -29.84 55.28 -2.12
N VAL A 30 -29.19 56.30 -2.68
CA VAL A 30 -28.02 56.11 -3.59
C VAL A 30 -26.87 55.48 -2.82
N ALA A 31 -26.57 55.93 -1.60
CA ALA A 31 -25.53 55.35 -0.78
C ALA A 31 -25.80 53.89 -0.43
N MET A 32 -27.04 53.52 -0.10
CA MET A 32 -27.44 52.13 0.19
C MET A 32 -27.30 51.22 -1.06
N THR A 33 -27.75 51.72 -2.24
CA THR A 33 -27.64 50.91 -3.48
C THR A 33 -26.19 50.68 -3.88
N LEU A 34 -25.34 51.70 -3.81
CA LEU A 34 -23.90 51.58 -4.06
C LEU A 34 -23.25 50.68 -3.03
N GLY A 35 -23.63 50.78 -1.75
CA GLY A 35 -23.14 49.90 -0.70
C GLY A 35 -23.48 48.43 -0.95
N LEU A 36 -24.71 48.12 -1.37
CA LEU A 36 -25.14 46.77 -1.73
C LEU A 36 -24.36 46.20 -2.92
N VAL A 37 -24.12 47.00 -3.96
CA VAL A 37 -23.33 46.59 -5.12
C VAL A 37 -21.88 46.26 -4.69
N LEU A 38 -21.26 47.12 -3.86
CA LEU A 38 -19.91 46.88 -3.35
C LEU A 38 -19.85 45.62 -2.48
N ILE A 39 -20.81 45.42 -1.55
CA ILE A 39 -20.86 44.21 -0.72
C ILE A 39 -21.06 42.97 -1.57
N GLY A 40 -21.95 43.03 -2.57
CA GLY A 40 -22.14 41.92 -3.53
C GLY A 40 -20.86 41.56 -4.30
N GLY A 41 -20.11 42.55 -4.75
CA GLY A 41 -18.81 42.36 -5.39
C GLY A 41 -17.77 41.70 -4.47
N VAL A 42 -17.65 42.20 -3.22
CA VAL A 42 -16.72 41.63 -2.23
C VAL A 42 -17.10 40.20 -1.87
N LEU A 43 -18.39 39.91 -1.65
CA LEU A 43 -18.87 38.55 -1.37
C LEU A 43 -18.58 37.59 -2.48
N SER A 44 -18.75 38.00 -3.75
CA SER A 44 -18.42 37.19 -4.92
C SER A 44 -16.93 36.80 -4.93
N VAL A 45 -16.02 37.75 -4.67
CA VAL A 45 -14.58 37.49 -4.59
C VAL A 45 -14.26 36.52 -3.44
N VAL A 46 -14.86 36.71 -2.26
CA VAL A 46 -14.63 35.83 -1.09
C VAL A 46 -15.10 34.40 -1.37
N ILE A 47 -16.28 34.23 -1.99
CA ILE A 47 -16.81 32.90 -2.34
C ILE A 47 -15.88 32.22 -3.35
N THR A 48 -15.48 32.93 -4.41
CA THR A 48 -14.55 32.38 -5.43
C THR A 48 -13.21 32.00 -4.84
N THR A 49 -12.67 32.83 -3.95
CA THR A 49 -11.38 32.54 -3.28
C THR A 49 -11.49 31.30 -2.40
N ARG A 50 -12.56 31.16 -1.62
CA ARG A 50 -12.79 29.97 -0.80
C ARG A 50 -12.94 28.70 -1.65
N GLN A 51 -13.65 28.80 -2.77
CA GLN A 51 -13.79 27.66 -3.69
C GLN A 51 -12.43 27.27 -4.29
N THR A 52 -11.62 28.23 -4.71
CA THR A 52 -10.25 27.97 -5.23
C THR A 52 -9.36 27.32 -4.19
N LEU A 53 -9.42 27.75 -2.91
CA LEU A 53 -8.66 27.14 -1.83
C LEU A 53 -9.07 25.68 -1.62
N ARG A 54 -10.37 25.36 -1.56
CA ARG A 54 -10.87 23.99 -1.42
C ARG A 54 -10.43 23.10 -2.59
N VAL A 55 -10.47 23.61 -3.82
CA VAL A 55 -9.98 22.89 -5.01
C VAL A 55 -8.49 22.57 -4.87
N ASN A 56 -7.68 23.55 -4.47
CA ASN A 56 -6.24 23.36 -4.31
C ASN A 56 -5.89 22.39 -3.18
N GLU A 57 -6.59 22.45 -2.05
CA GLU A 57 -6.43 21.50 -0.93
C GLU A 57 -6.77 20.07 -1.36
N ASN A 58 -7.92 19.86 -2.00
CA ASN A 58 -8.31 18.54 -2.51
C ASN A 58 -7.30 18.01 -3.54
N LEU A 59 -6.80 18.88 -4.42
CA LEU A 59 -5.80 18.51 -5.42
C LEU A 59 -4.46 18.10 -4.77
N ALA A 60 -4.03 18.83 -3.73
CA ALA A 60 -2.83 18.52 -2.97
C ALA A 60 -2.96 17.14 -2.27
N HIS A 61 -4.08 16.89 -1.61
CA HIS A 61 -4.36 15.58 -0.98
C HIS A 61 -4.40 14.44 -1.99
N MET A 62 -5.02 14.64 -3.15
CA MET A 62 -5.01 13.63 -4.22
C MET A 62 -3.60 13.31 -4.70
N GLN A 63 -2.74 14.33 -4.88
CA GLN A 63 -1.36 14.13 -5.31
C GLN A 63 -0.52 13.40 -4.25
N GLU A 64 -0.70 13.74 -2.99
CA GLU A 64 -0.01 13.08 -1.87
C GLU A 64 -0.43 11.62 -1.75
N SER A 65 -1.74 11.34 -1.75
CA SER A 65 -2.29 9.98 -1.72
C SER A 65 -1.80 9.14 -2.89
N ALA A 66 -1.80 9.72 -4.09
CA ALA A 66 -1.30 9.05 -5.29
C ALA A 66 0.17 8.68 -5.17
N ARG A 67 1.00 9.63 -4.74
CA ARG A 67 2.44 9.41 -4.58
C ARG A 67 2.73 8.33 -3.53
N PHE A 68 2.08 8.40 -2.38
CA PHE A 68 2.22 7.41 -1.32
C PHE A 68 1.83 6.00 -1.81
N SER A 69 0.63 5.88 -2.40
CA SER A 69 0.13 4.61 -2.93
C SER A 69 1.07 3.99 -3.95
N PHE A 70 1.55 4.81 -4.88
CA PHE A 70 2.49 4.38 -5.90
C PHE A 70 3.83 3.94 -5.32
N GLU A 71 4.47 4.75 -4.48
CA GLU A 71 5.80 4.44 -3.94
C GLU A 71 5.78 3.13 -3.17
N LEU A 72 4.72 2.89 -2.39
CA LEU A 72 4.55 1.67 -1.61
C LEU A 72 4.32 0.45 -2.50
N MET A 73 3.36 0.50 -3.42
CA MET A 73 3.10 -0.60 -4.35
C MET A 73 4.29 -0.89 -5.25
N ALA A 74 4.93 0.14 -5.80
CA ALA A 74 6.09 -0.03 -6.68
C ALA A 74 7.28 -0.67 -5.95
N ARG A 75 7.48 -0.34 -4.67
CA ARG A 75 8.48 -0.98 -3.84
C ARG A 75 8.17 -2.47 -3.69
N GLU A 76 6.96 -2.83 -3.31
CA GLU A 76 6.56 -4.22 -3.12
C GLU A 76 6.57 -5.03 -4.41
N ILE A 77 6.18 -4.43 -5.54
CA ILE A 77 6.30 -5.07 -6.87
C ILE A 77 7.76 -5.37 -7.20
N ARG A 78 8.68 -4.43 -6.94
CA ARG A 78 10.13 -4.68 -7.17
C ARG A 78 10.68 -5.81 -6.31
N GLU A 79 10.15 -5.99 -5.11
CA GLU A 79 10.55 -6.99 -4.14
C GLU A 79 9.82 -8.33 -4.34
N ALA A 80 8.78 -8.39 -5.18
CA ALA A 80 8.03 -9.62 -5.43
C ALA A 80 8.92 -10.71 -6.02
N GLY A 81 8.85 -11.90 -5.42
CA GLY A 81 9.68 -13.04 -5.82
C GLY A 81 11.13 -13.01 -5.34
N LEU A 82 11.53 -11.95 -4.61
CA LEU A 82 12.84 -11.94 -3.95
C LEU A 82 12.85 -12.95 -2.79
N VAL A 83 13.94 -13.72 -2.74
CA VAL A 83 14.37 -14.43 -1.54
C VAL A 83 15.65 -13.73 -1.07
N PRO A 84 15.90 -13.58 0.25
CA PRO A 84 17.02 -12.77 0.75
C PRO A 84 18.37 -13.08 0.12
N CYS A 85 18.59 -14.30 -0.30
CA CYS A 85 19.85 -14.77 -0.90
C CYS A 85 19.85 -14.77 -2.45
N GLY A 86 18.85 -14.19 -3.10
CA GLY A 86 18.77 -14.15 -4.57
C GLY A 86 18.45 -15.47 -5.26
N THR A 87 18.13 -16.52 -4.52
CA THR A 87 17.78 -17.85 -5.06
C THR A 87 16.27 -17.98 -5.26
N ARG A 88 15.85 -18.95 -6.08
CA ARG A 88 14.44 -19.36 -6.15
C ARG A 88 14.06 -20.11 -4.87
N LEU A 89 12.80 -20.03 -4.47
CA LEU A 89 12.26 -20.84 -3.39
C LEU A 89 12.35 -22.32 -3.79
N THR A 90 13.11 -23.12 -3.03
CA THR A 90 13.33 -24.54 -3.33
C THR A 90 12.41 -25.46 -2.55
N ALA A 91 11.94 -25.02 -1.38
CA ALA A 91 11.02 -25.76 -0.55
C ALA A 91 9.93 -24.85 0.01
N ASN A 92 8.69 -25.31 -0.04
CA ASN A 92 7.56 -24.72 0.64
C ASN A 92 6.86 -25.81 1.46
N VAL A 93 7.05 -25.77 2.76
CA VAL A 93 6.45 -26.75 3.68
C VAL A 93 5.10 -26.29 4.24
N LEU A 94 4.60 -25.12 3.85
CA LEU A 94 3.34 -24.56 4.28
C LEU A 94 2.16 -25.20 3.52
N ARG A 95 1.99 -26.49 3.66
CA ARG A 95 0.91 -27.22 3.02
C ARG A 95 0.13 -28.00 4.06
N THR A 96 -1.18 -27.87 4.06
CA THR A 96 -2.01 -28.81 4.80
C THR A 96 -1.98 -30.15 4.07
N VAL A 97 -1.51 -31.19 4.72
CA VAL A 97 -1.49 -32.54 4.15
C VAL A 97 -2.90 -32.92 3.70
N GLY A 98 -3.05 -33.25 2.42
CA GLY A 98 -4.34 -33.66 1.85
C GLY A 98 -5.29 -32.52 1.48
N ALA A 99 -4.91 -31.24 1.64
CA ALA A 99 -5.72 -30.13 1.16
C ALA A 99 -5.40 -29.83 -0.31
N PRO A 100 -6.41 -29.63 -1.18
CA PRO A 100 -6.20 -29.39 -2.61
C PRO A 100 -5.68 -27.98 -2.91
N ALA A 101 -5.84 -27.03 -2.00
CA ALA A 101 -5.44 -25.63 -2.22
C ALA A 101 -4.56 -25.12 -1.07
N MET A 102 -3.54 -24.35 -1.43
CA MET A 102 -2.73 -23.59 -0.47
C MET A 102 -3.42 -22.27 -0.16
N ALA A 103 -3.20 -21.72 1.03
CA ALA A 103 -3.61 -20.36 1.32
C ALA A 103 -2.92 -19.39 0.34
N TRP A 104 -3.60 -18.34 -0.07
CA TRP A 104 -3.16 -17.37 -1.08
C TRP A 104 -1.74 -16.83 -0.81
N TRP A 105 -1.41 -16.64 0.45
CA TRP A 105 -0.13 -16.09 0.93
C TRP A 105 1.02 -17.11 0.96
N ALA A 106 0.70 -18.38 0.80
CA ALA A 106 1.66 -19.48 0.76
C ALA A 106 1.73 -20.15 -0.61
N ASP A 107 0.81 -19.82 -1.54
CA ASP A 107 0.73 -20.44 -2.86
C ASP A 107 1.79 -19.88 -3.82
N THR A 108 3.02 -20.31 -3.59
CA THR A 108 4.18 -19.96 -4.44
C THR A 108 4.20 -20.72 -5.76
N ASP A 109 3.45 -21.82 -5.87
CA ASP A 109 3.35 -22.63 -7.09
C ASP A 109 2.53 -21.89 -8.17
N ALA A 110 1.54 -21.10 -7.75
CA ALA A 110 0.77 -20.26 -8.65
C ALA A 110 1.51 -19.00 -9.10
N GLY A 111 2.69 -18.74 -8.54
CA GLY A 111 3.56 -17.60 -8.86
C GLY A 111 3.73 -16.60 -7.73
N MET A 112 4.93 -16.05 -7.65
CA MET A 112 5.30 -15.05 -6.63
C MET A 112 4.67 -13.68 -6.86
N LEU A 113 4.18 -13.44 -8.07
CA LEU A 113 3.36 -12.30 -8.47
C LEU A 113 2.20 -12.85 -9.29
N ARG A 114 0.98 -12.46 -8.95
CA ARG A 114 -0.24 -12.81 -9.69
C ARG A 114 -1.16 -11.60 -9.78
N GLY A 115 -1.64 -11.29 -10.98
CA GLY A 115 -2.66 -10.28 -11.21
C GLY A 115 -4.04 -10.88 -11.28
N PHE A 116 -5.03 -10.05 -11.00
CA PHE A 116 -6.45 -10.33 -11.14
C PHE A 116 -7.08 -9.16 -11.91
N ASP A 117 -7.60 -9.45 -13.08
CA ASP A 117 -8.41 -8.51 -13.85
C ASP A 117 -9.70 -8.16 -13.10
N GLY A 118 -10.31 -7.03 -13.41
CA GLY A 118 -11.49 -6.51 -12.71
C GLY A 118 -12.70 -7.44 -12.68
N ALA A 119 -12.74 -8.45 -13.55
CA ALA A 119 -13.79 -9.49 -13.58
C ALA A 119 -13.33 -10.81 -12.94
N GLN A 120 -12.03 -10.99 -12.67
CA GLN A 120 -11.50 -12.23 -12.10
C GLN A 120 -11.76 -12.30 -10.60
N ASP A 121 -12.29 -13.44 -10.15
CA ASP A 121 -12.57 -13.71 -8.76
C ASP A 121 -11.29 -13.84 -7.92
N SER A 122 -11.35 -13.32 -6.71
CA SER A 122 -10.32 -13.43 -5.67
C SER A 122 -10.95 -13.75 -4.31
N THR A 123 -12.04 -14.52 -4.31
CA THR A 123 -12.86 -14.83 -3.13
C THR A 123 -12.06 -15.54 -2.03
N ASP A 124 -11.05 -16.32 -2.41
CA ASP A 124 -10.09 -16.95 -1.47
C ASP A 124 -9.21 -15.94 -0.72
N ILE A 125 -9.13 -14.69 -1.18
CA ILE A 125 -8.39 -13.60 -0.55
C ILE A 125 -9.36 -12.54 -0.03
N VAL A 126 -10.05 -11.85 -0.96
CA VAL A 126 -11.07 -10.84 -0.70
C VAL A 126 -12.14 -10.95 -1.78
N ALA A 127 -13.38 -11.21 -1.36
CA ALA A 127 -14.52 -11.29 -2.28
C ALA A 127 -14.93 -9.91 -2.83
N PHE A 128 -15.56 -9.91 -3.99
CA PHE A 128 -16.30 -8.76 -4.46
C PHE A 128 -17.50 -8.48 -3.55
N GLY A 129 -17.74 -7.20 -3.26
CA GLY A 129 -18.87 -6.82 -2.42
C GLY A 129 -19.02 -5.32 -2.23
N THR A 130 -19.88 -4.96 -1.27
CA THR A 130 -20.19 -3.56 -0.92
C THR A 130 -19.96 -3.27 0.57
N ALA A 131 -19.55 -4.27 1.34
CA ALA A 131 -19.17 -4.06 2.74
C ALA A 131 -17.77 -3.42 2.83
N VAL A 132 -17.47 -2.82 3.98
CA VAL A 132 -16.16 -2.19 4.22
C VAL A 132 -15.05 -3.23 4.06
N GLY A 133 -14.07 -2.88 3.22
CA GLY A 133 -12.95 -3.74 2.89
C GLY A 133 -13.23 -4.80 1.83
N ASP A 134 -14.45 -4.92 1.29
CA ASP A 134 -14.73 -5.78 0.15
C ASP A 134 -14.13 -5.19 -1.13
N ARG A 135 -13.70 -6.07 -2.05
CA ARG A 135 -13.15 -5.65 -3.34
C ARG A 135 -14.26 -5.09 -4.24
N VAL A 136 -13.94 -3.99 -4.92
CA VAL A 136 -14.83 -3.37 -5.90
C VAL A 136 -14.70 -4.09 -7.24
N ALA A 137 -15.82 -4.56 -7.80
CA ALA A 137 -15.83 -5.19 -9.12
C ALA A 137 -15.43 -4.18 -10.22
N GLY A 138 -14.77 -4.67 -11.27
CA GLY A 138 -14.28 -3.86 -12.38
C GLY A 138 -12.91 -3.23 -12.12
N THR A 139 -12.33 -3.41 -10.93
CA THR A 139 -10.98 -2.93 -10.59
C THR A 139 -10.00 -4.11 -10.51
N ASP A 140 -8.78 -3.90 -10.98
CA ASP A 140 -7.74 -4.92 -10.94
C ASP A 140 -7.16 -5.06 -9.53
N ALA A 141 -6.51 -6.20 -9.30
CA ALA A 141 -5.81 -6.48 -8.06
C ALA A 141 -4.52 -7.29 -8.32
N ILE A 142 -3.63 -7.31 -7.34
CA ILE A 142 -2.34 -8.01 -7.48
C ILE A 142 -1.91 -8.64 -6.15
N VAL A 143 -1.51 -9.91 -6.22
CA VAL A 143 -0.80 -10.64 -5.15
C VAL A 143 0.69 -10.49 -5.35
N LEU A 144 1.39 -10.18 -4.29
CA LEU A 144 2.84 -10.04 -4.22
C LEU A 144 3.36 -10.92 -3.08
N LEU A 145 4.08 -11.97 -3.40
CA LEU A 145 4.70 -12.85 -2.42
C LEU A 145 6.18 -12.47 -2.27
N ARG A 146 6.56 -12.06 -1.07
CA ARG A 146 7.90 -11.55 -0.77
C ARG A 146 8.25 -11.69 0.72
N PRO A 147 9.53 -11.65 1.10
CA PRO A 147 9.92 -11.40 2.49
C PRO A 147 9.68 -9.92 2.86
N ALA A 148 9.58 -9.65 4.15
CA ALA A 148 9.54 -8.28 4.65
C ALA A 148 10.84 -7.54 4.33
N GLY A 149 10.73 -6.28 3.93
CA GLY A 149 11.87 -5.46 3.49
C GLY A 149 12.53 -4.63 4.60
N ASP A 150 12.18 -4.83 5.87
CA ASP A 150 12.75 -4.11 7.01
C ASP A 150 13.95 -4.87 7.61
N GLU A 151 14.97 -4.14 8.08
CA GLU A 151 16.21 -4.70 8.66
C GLU A 151 15.95 -5.62 9.86
N ASN A 152 14.87 -5.39 10.61
CA ASN A 152 14.51 -6.21 11.76
C ASN A 152 13.96 -7.58 11.39
N SER A 153 13.53 -7.75 10.15
CA SER A 153 13.01 -9.01 9.62
C SER A 153 14.09 -9.98 9.15
N PHE A 154 15.34 -9.52 9.00
CA PHE A 154 16.44 -10.36 8.54
C PHE A 154 17.36 -10.74 9.69
N ARG A 155 17.66 -12.02 9.83
CA ARG A 155 18.62 -12.54 10.82
C ARG A 155 19.48 -13.64 10.24
N GLN A 156 20.77 -13.56 10.46
CA GLN A 156 21.71 -14.64 10.13
C GLN A 156 21.68 -15.70 11.22
N ILE A 157 21.71 -16.96 10.82
CA ILE A 157 21.82 -18.08 11.74
C ILE A 157 23.27 -18.33 12.12
N SER A 158 23.50 -18.76 13.34
CA SER A 158 24.81 -19.28 13.78
C SER A 158 24.92 -20.78 13.59
N LEU A 159 23.81 -21.49 13.64
CA LEU A 159 23.74 -22.94 13.49
C LEU A 159 22.32 -23.37 13.03
N HIS A 160 22.27 -24.37 12.15
CA HIS A 160 21.07 -25.15 11.87
C HIS A 160 21.22 -26.55 12.41
N ASP A 161 20.48 -26.87 13.47
CA ASP A 161 20.32 -28.24 13.96
C ASP A 161 19.11 -28.88 13.29
N ALA A 162 19.35 -29.52 12.16
CA ALA A 162 18.28 -30.18 11.39
C ALA A 162 17.65 -31.37 12.13
N GLY A 163 18.41 -32.07 12.96
CA GLY A 163 17.90 -33.17 13.80
C GLY A 163 17.00 -32.68 14.92
N GLY A 164 17.35 -31.56 15.53
CA GLY A 164 16.54 -30.87 16.55
C GLY A 164 15.51 -29.90 15.98
N THR A 165 15.39 -29.80 14.65
CA THR A 165 14.45 -28.90 13.97
C THR A 165 14.51 -27.45 14.46
N ASN A 166 15.73 -26.91 14.60
CA ASN A 166 15.91 -25.54 15.08
C ASN A 166 17.02 -24.77 14.35
N PHE A 167 16.83 -23.45 14.29
CA PHE A 167 17.84 -22.49 13.89
C PHE A 167 18.27 -21.68 15.11
N GLN A 168 19.58 -21.57 15.35
CA GLN A 168 20.17 -20.78 16.41
C GLN A 168 20.70 -19.45 15.88
N PHE A 169 20.65 -18.43 16.72
CA PHE A 169 21.11 -17.08 16.40
C PHE A 169 22.15 -16.61 17.41
N ALA A 170 23.00 -15.68 17.00
CA ALA A 170 23.99 -15.07 17.89
C ALA A 170 23.37 -14.14 18.94
N SER A 171 22.17 -13.58 18.66
CA SER A 171 21.45 -12.69 19.54
C SER A 171 19.94 -12.94 19.49
N ALA A 172 19.21 -12.41 20.46
CA ALA A 172 17.76 -12.47 20.51
C ALA A 172 17.12 -11.95 19.20
N THR A 173 16.02 -12.56 18.81
CA THR A 173 15.28 -12.23 17.60
C THR A 173 13.98 -11.49 17.94
N THR A 174 13.42 -10.83 16.95
CA THR A 174 12.09 -10.19 17.02
C THR A 174 10.98 -11.07 16.46
N TYR A 175 11.31 -12.33 16.10
CA TYR A 175 10.30 -13.29 15.66
C TYR A 175 9.39 -13.70 16.82
N GLU A 176 8.21 -14.16 16.47
CA GLU A 176 7.20 -14.67 17.39
C GLU A 176 6.76 -16.07 16.98
N ASP A 177 6.15 -16.79 17.93
CA ASP A 177 5.50 -18.06 17.64
C ASP A 177 4.48 -17.89 16.52
N SER A 178 4.38 -18.88 15.66
CA SER A 178 3.52 -18.89 14.46
C SER A 178 3.92 -17.92 13.33
N ASP A 179 5.01 -17.15 13.43
CA ASP A 179 5.48 -16.36 12.31
C ASP A 179 5.82 -17.25 11.10
N ILE A 180 5.48 -16.73 9.91
CA ILE A 180 5.91 -17.33 8.65
C ILE A 180 7.23 -16.71 8.25
N VAL A 181 8.21 -17.56 7.96
CA VAL A 181 9.57 -17.11 7.62
C VAL A 181 10.12 -17.91 6.44
N VAL A 182 11.03 -17.29 5.73
CA VAL A 182 11.85 -17.93 4.71
C VAL A 182 13.31 -17.96 5.19
N VAL A 183 13.95 -19.12 5.08
CA VAL A 183 15.39 -19.26 5.27
C VAL A 183 16.07 -19.49 3.92
N CYS A 184 17.28 -18.96 3.74
CA CYS A 184 18.05 -19.18 2.53
C CYS A 184 19.57 -19.13 2.77
N ASP A 185 20.35 -19.86 1.93
CA ASP A 185 21.82 -19.94 1.93
C ASP A 185 22.38 -19.79 0.52
N GLY A 186 22.05 -19.01 -0.34
CA GLY A 186 22.61 -18.84 -1.68
C GLY A 186 22.45 -20.03 -2.65
N ARG A 187 22.08 -21.21 -2.16
CA ARG A 187 21.82 -22.42 -2.96
C ARG A 187 20.39 -22.91 -2.83
N SER A 188 19.81 -22.75 -1.66
CA SER A 188 18.49 -23.26 -1.31
C SER A 188 17.75 -22.26 -0.48
N SER A 189 16.42 -22.32 -0.54
CA SER A 189 15.55 -21.53 0.31
C SER A 189 14.30 -22.33 0.69
N ALA A 190 13.81 -22.13 1.91
CA ALA A 190 12.63 -22.83 2.42
C ALA A 190 11.68 -21.88 3.13
N LEU A 191 10.40 -21.99 2.81
CA LEU A 191 9.31 -21.27 3.46
C LEU A 191 8.63 -22.19 4.48
N PHE A 192 8.53 -21.73 5.73
CA PHE A 192 7.98 -22.52 6.84
C PHE A 192 7.39 -21.63 7.94
N GLN A 193 6.63 -22.24 8.86
CA GLN A 193 6.11 -21.58 10.05
C GLN A 193 6.99 -21.89 11.26
N ILE A 194 7.26 -20.88 12.07
CA ILE A 194 7.89 -21.03 13.38
C ILE A 194 6.89 -21.70 14.32
N GLN A 195 7.33 -22.76 14.98
CA GLN A 195 6.54 -23.44 16.01
C GLN A 195 6.65 -22.73 17.36
N THR A 196 7.89 -22.52 17.82
CA THR A 196 8.19 -21.81 19.06
C THR A 196 9.51 -21.08 18.97
N ILE A 197 9.65 -20.02 19.76
CA ILE A 197 10.89 -19.28 19.93
C ILE A 197 11.45 -19.43 21.34
N SER A 198 12.76 -19.28 21.47
CA SER A 198 13.46 -19.11 22.74
C SER A 198 14.53 -18.03 22.56
N ASN A 199 14.70 -17.15 23.52
CA ASN A 199 15.77 -16.16 23.53
C ASN A 199 16.90 -16.53 24.51
N THR A 200 16.81 -17.71 25.16
CA THR A 200 17.83 -18.21 26.11
C THR A 200 17.98 -19.74 25.96
N PRO A 201 18.83 -20.26 25.06
CA PRO A 201 19.57 -19.55 24.00
C PRO A 201 18.66 -19.06 22.86
N PRO A 202 19.11 -18.04 22.07
CA PRO A 202 18.34 -17.52 20.97
C PRO A 202 18.17 -18.56 19.86
N ARG A 203 16.92 -19.01 19.64
CA ARG A 203 16.59 -20.00 18.62
C ARG A 203 15.12 -19.94 18.23
N ILE A 204 14.84 -20.37 17.01
CA ILE A 204 13.50 -20.71 16.54
C ILE A 204 13.41 -22.21 16.32
N GLN A 205 12.29 -22.80 16.69
CA GLN A 205 11.98 -24.21 16.39
C GLN A 205 10.93 -24.27 15.28
N TYR A 206 11.02 -25.28 14.45
CA TYR A 206 10.05 -25.61 13.42
C TYR A 206 9.75 -27.11 13.46
N GLY A 207 8.55 -27.51 13.10
CA GLY A 207 8.14 -28.90 13.13
C GLY A 207 6.89 -29.13 12.30
N ALA A 208 6.45 -30.39 12.21
CA ALA A 208 5.24 -30.75 11.48
C ALA A 208 3.93 -30.47 12.27
N ALA A 209 4.03 -29.89 13.46
CA ALA A 209 2.88 -29.74 14.37
C ALA A 209 1.95 -28.54 14.05
N THR A 210 2.33 -27.68 13.12
CA THR A 210 1.58 -26.48 12.74
C THR A 210 1.19 -26.53 11.24
N LEU A 211 1.35 -25.47 10.52
CA LEU A 211 1.13 -25.45 9.06
C LEU A 211 2.24 -26.17 8.27
N ASN A 212 3.34 -26.55 8.92
CA ASN A 212 4.43 -27.25 8.27
C ASN A 212 4.06 -28.71 8.05
N CYS A 213 3.97 -29.13 6.83
CA CYS A 213 3.67 -30.52 6.47
C CYS A 213 4.89 -31.45 6.59
N SER A 214 6.10 -30.90 6.72
CA SER A 214 7.37 -31.64 6.84
C SER A 214 8.40 -30.83 7.62
N ASN A 215 9.34 -31.55 8.27
CA ASN A 215 10.55 -30.98 8.86
C ASN A 215 11.70 -30.92 7.85
N ALA A 216 11.54 -31.45 6.66
CA ALA A 216 12.57 -31.44 5.63
C ALA A 216 12.48 -30.17 4.79
N LEU A 217 13.52 -29.34 4.87
CA LEU A 217 13.55 -28.00 4.24
C LEU A 217 14.36 -27.93 2.94
N GLY A 218 14.73 -29.04 2.36
CA GLY A 218 15.53 -29.04 1.12
C GLY A 218 14.71 -28.98 -0.16
N SER A 219 13.75 -29.84 -0.29
CA SER A 219 12.74 -29.82 -1.34
C SER A 219 11.51 -30.60 -0.87
N VAL A 220 10.36 -30.18 -1.35
CA VAL A 220 9.08 -30.79 -0.97
C VAL A 220 8.30 -31.05 -2.25
N GLY A 221 8.00 -32.32 -2.49
CA GLY A 221 7.14 -32.71 -3.60
C GLY A 221 5.70 -32.25 -3.42
N ALA A 222 4.91 -32.39 -4.48
CA ALA A 222 3.50 -32.08 -4.43
C ALA A 222 2.83 -32.78 -3.23
N GLN A 223 1.95 -32.10 -2.51
CA GLN A 223 1.22 -32.59 -1.34
C GLN A 223 2.12 -33.14 -0.20
N CYS A 224 3.37 -32.67 -0.09
CA CYS A 224 4.32 -33.14 0.93
C CYS A 224 4.61 -34.66 0.94
N VAL A 225 4.40 -35.34 -0.17
CA VAL A 225 4.59 -36.81 -0.24
C VAL A 225 6.08 -37.21 -0.24
N SER A 226 6.95 -36.35 -0.72
CA SER A 226 8.40 -36.58 -0.70
C SER A 226 9.12 -35.31 -0.28
N ALA A 227 9.72 -35.35 0.89
CA ALA A 227 10.48 -34.24 1.42
C ALA A 227 11.95 -34.65 1.61
N VAL A 228 12.85 -33.82 1.13
CA VAL A 228 14.30 -34.04 1.26
C VAL A 228 14.85 -33.13 2.34
N ALA A 229 15.60 -33.70 3.27
CA ALA A 229 16.24 -32.91 4.33
C ALA A 229 17.36 -32.01 3.75
N LYS A 230 17.51 -30.84 4.33
CA LYS A 230 18.58 -29.88 4.04
C LYS A 230 19.10 -29.34 5.37
N THR A 231 20.41 -29.27 5.50
CA THR A 231 21.07 -28.48 6.54
C THR A 231 21.56 -27.19 5.89
N PHE A 232 21.10 -26.05 6.40
CA PHE A 232 21.55 -24.74 5.95
C PHE A 232 22.90 -24.41 6.58
N ASP A 233 23.76 -23.78 5.81
CA ASP A 233 25.09 -23.39 6.27
C ASP A 233 24.98 -22.31 7.36
N PRO A 234 25.95 -22.18 8.28
CA PRO A 234 26.10 -20.99 9.09
C PRO A 234 26.09 -19.73 8.19
N ASP A 235 25.56 -18.63 8.68
CA ASP A 235 25.32 -17.38 7.95
C ASP A 235 24.15 -17.41 6.95
N ALA A 236 23.43 -18.53 6.80
CA ALA A 236 22.15 -18.49 6.12
C ALA A 236 21.21 -17.45 6.75
N THR A 237 20.42 -16.80 5.92
CA THR A 237 19.56 -15.71 6.36
C THR A 237 18.12 -16.20 6.53
N VAL A 238 17.51 -15.90 7.68
CA VAL A 238 16.07 -16.04 7.93
C VAL A 238 15.42 -14.67 7.75
N ALA A 239 14.28 -14.63 7.08
CA ALA A 239 13.50 -13.41 6.89
C ALA A 239 12.02 -13.68 7.13
N ARG A 240 11.30 -12.71 7.74
CA ARG A 240 9.84 -12.79 7.90
C ARG A 240 9.17 -12.73 6.53
N TRP A 241 8.14 -13.54 6.34
CA TRP A 241 7.32 -13.53 5.13
C TRP A 241 6.24 -12.46 5.22
N ASP A 242 6.14 -11.57 4.22
CA ASP A 242 5.20 -10.45 4.18
C ASP A 242 4.47 -10.38 2.83
N PRO A 243 3.57 -11.34 2.56
CA PRO A 243 2.75 -11.32 1.37
C PRO A 243 1.76 -10.17 1.41
N ALA A 244 1.46 -9.59 0.25
CA ALA A 244 0.50 -8.52 0.11
C ALA A 244 -0.48 -8.79 -1.04
N PHE A 245 -1.74 -8.42 -0.85
CA PHE A 245 -2.74 -8.35 -1.89
C PHE A 245 -3.27 -6.92 -1.96
N TRP A 246 -3.01 -6.25 -3.08
CA TRP A 246 -3.44 -4.88 -3.35
C TRP A 246 -4.67 -4.85 -4.21
N TYR A 247 -5.67 -4.07 -3.82
CA TYR A 247 -6.95 -3.96 -4.51
C TYR A 247 -7.67 -2.66 -4.17
N VAL A 248 -8.66 -2.27 -4.96
CA VAL A 248 -9.58 -1.18 -4.60
C VAL A 248 -10.74 -1.77 -3.81
N GLY A 249 -10.96 -1.26 -2.62
CA GLY A 249 -12.02 -1.70 -1.71
C GLY A 249 -12.97 -0.57 -1.32
N VAL A 250 -14.08 -0.95 -0.66
CA VAL A 250 -15.08 -0.03 -0.13
C VAL A 250 -14.61 0.49 1.23
N ASP A 251 -14.56 1.81 1.43
CA ASP A 251 -14.21 2.43 2.71
C ASP A 251 -15.40 2.53 3.67
N ALA A 252 -15.15 2.99 4.91
CA ALA A 252 -16.19 3.15 5.94
C ALA A 252 -17.29 4.17 5.58
N ARG A 253 -17.07 5.00 4.55
CA ARG A 253 -18.02 6.01 4.06
C ARG A 253 -18.80 5.52 2.83
N GLY A 254 -18.53 4.28 2.37
CA GLY A 254 -19.05 3.73 1.13
C GLY A 254 -18.38 4.26 -0.13
N ALA A 255 -17.27 4.98 0.00
CA ALA A 255 -16.43 5.43 -1.11
C ALA A 255 -15.36 4.36 -1.44
N ARG A 256 -14.53 4.62 -2.45
CA ARG A 256 -13.47 3.71 -2.87
C ARG A 256 -12.13 4.17 -2.32
N SER A 257 -11.32 3.20 -1.88
CA SER A 257 -9.98 3.41 -1.36
C SER A 257 -9.06 2.29 -1.81
N LEU A 258 -7.76 2.56 -1.86
CA LEU A 258 -6.75 1.52 -2.05
C LEU A 258 -6.59 0.75 -0.74
N TYR A 259 -6.73 -0.56 -0.81
CA TYR A 259 -6.55 -1.49 0.29
C TYR A 259 -5.35 -2.40 0.08
N ARG A 260 -4.80 -2.84 1.20
CA ARG A 260 -3.78 -3.88 1.25
C ARG A 260 -4.25 -4.97 2.20
N ALA A 261 -4.39 -6.19 1.71
CA ALA A 261 -4.54 -7.36 2.57
C ALA A 261 -3.18 -7.98 2.86
N ARG A 262 -2.96 -8.37 4.10
CA ARG A 262 -1.74 -9.00 4.64
C ARG A 262 -2.10 -10.17 5.52
N ILE A 263 -1.12 -10.97 5.87
CA ILE A 263 -1.26 -11.95 6.95
C ILE A 263 -1.06 -11.27 8.31
N SER A 264 -1.85 -11.69 9.27
CA SER A 264 -1.72 -11.32 10.68
C SER A 264 -2.05 -12.54 11.54
N LYS A 265 -1.87 -12.42 12.86
CA LYS A 265 -2.27 -13.46 13.79
C LYS A 265 -3.54 -13.01 14.54
N ASP A 266 -4.50 -13.90 14.68
CA ASP A 266 -5.65 -13.67 15.56
C ASP A 266 -5.26 -13.89 17.04
N ALA A 267 -6.23 -13.74 17.94
CA ALA A 267 -6.03 -13.94 19.38
C ALA A 267 -5.63 -15.39 19.77
N ALA A 268 -5.88 -16.36 18.90
CA ALA A 268 -5.49 -17.75 19.05
C ALA A 268 -4.13 -18.07 18.38
N GLY A 269 -3.46 -17.08 17.80
CA GLY A 269 -2.20 -17.25 17.08
C GLY A 269 -2.35 -17.87 15.67
N GLN A 270 -3.59 -17.96 15.16
CA GLN A 270 -3.83 -18.47 13.81
C GLN A 270 -3.55 -17.40 12.76
N ILE A 271 -2.99 -17.82 11.62
CA ILE A 271 -2.76 -16.91 10.51
C ILE A 271 -4.09 -16.58 9.83
N VAL A 272 -4.42 -15.30 9.81
CA VAL A 272 -5.62 -14.74 9.19
C VAL A 272 -5.26 -13.65 8.19
N THR A 273 -6.16 -13.37 7.26
CA THR A 273 -6.02 -12.22 6.34
C THR A 273 -6.58 -10.97 7.02
N SER A 274 -5.72 -9.97 7.23
CA SER A 274 -6.12 -8.63 7.68
C SER A 274 -6.18 -7.68 6.49
N ARG A 275 -7.11 -6.72 6.52
CA ARG A 275 -7.33 -5.72 5.47
C ARG A 275 -7.06 -4.34 6.04
N GLU A 276 -6.26 -3.56 5.35
CA GLU A 276 -5.85 -2.22 5.79
C GLU A 276 -6.14 -1.22 4.68
N GLU A 277 -6.85 -0.14 5.01
CA GLU A 277 -7.03 0.99 4.09
C GLU A 277 -5.73 1.79 4.03
N MET A 278 -5.13 1.86 2.84
CA MET A 278 -3.84 2.51 2.63
C MET A 278 -3.97 3.94 2.13
N SER A 279 -4.93 4.20 1.24
CA SER A 279 -5.10 5.51 0.63
C SER A 279 -6.54 5.74 0.18
N PRO A 280 -7.22 6.75 0.75
CA PRO A 280 -8.55 7.12 0.31
C PRO A 280 -8.52 7.80 -1.06
N GLY A 281 -9.66 7.76 -1.76
CA GLY A 281 -9.84 8.46 -3.03
C GLY A 281 -9.18 7.79 -4.23
N VAL A 282 -8.83 6.52 -4.13
CA VAL A 282 -8.45 5.70 -5.29
C VAL A 282 -9.72 5.03 -5.82
N ASP A 283 -10.30 5.61 -6.87
CA ASP A 283 -11.57 5.17 -7.44
C ASP A 283 -11.43 3.93 -8.34
N ASP A 284 -10.27 3.77 -8.99
CA ASP A 284 -9.97 2.62 -9.87
C ASP A 284 -8.48 2.33 -9.92
N LEU A 285 -8.15 1.07 -10.16
CA LEU A 285 -6.82 0.56 -10.41
C LEU A 285 -6.88 -0.41 -11.59
N GLN A 286 -6.08 -0.15 -12.62
CA GLN A 286 -5.89 -1.04 -13.75
C GLN A 286 -4.41 -1.41 -13.85
N ILE A 287 -4.10 -2.69 -14.10
CA ILE A 287 -2.76 -3.23 -14.08
C ILE A 287 -2.47 -4.00 -15.35
N ASP A 288 -1.51 -3.52 -16.12
CA ASP A 288 -0.99 -4.24 -17.27
C ASP A 288 0.43 -4.76 -17.00
N TYR A 289 0.78 -5.83 -17.65
CA TYR A 289 2.04 -6.54 -17.45
C TYR A 289 2.88 -6.55 -18.72
N LEU A 290 4.17 -6.29 -18.58
CA LEU A 290 5.16 -6.49 -19.64
C LEU A 290 5.82 -7.84 -19.40
N THR A 291 5.86 -8.67 -20.44
CA THR A 291 6.41 -10.03 -20.37
C THR A 291 7.70 -10.16 -21.17
N ARG A 292 8.48 -11.17 -20.82
CA ARG A 292 9.71 -11.57 -21.50
C ARG A 292 9.64 -13.07 -21.79
N ASN A 293 10.09 -13.46 -22.98
CA ASN A 293 10.24 -14.87 -23.34
C ASN A 293 11.70 -15.29 -23.12
N ARG A 294 11.95 -16.12 -22.10
CA ARG A 294 13.28 -16.65 -21.79
C ARG A 294 13.71 -17.74 -22.76
N ASP A 295 12.76 -18.52 -23.28
CA ASP A 295 13.08 -19.67 -24.14
C ASP A 295 13.56 -19.23 -25.53
N THR A 296 13.27 -18.01 -25.94
CA THR A 296 13.68 -17.42 -27.22
C THR A 296 14.75 -16.33 -27.10
N GLY A 297 15.57 -16.39 -26.04
CA GLY A 297 16.70 -15.45 -25.86
C GLY A 297 16.37 -14.16 -25.13
N ASN A 298 15.51 -14.20 -24.15
CA ASN A 298 15.13 -13.06 -23.31
C ASN A 298 14.44 -11.89 -24.06
N VAL A 299 13.66 -12.20 -25.08
CA VAL A 299 12.98 -11.19 -25.89
C VAL A 299 11.81 -10.56 -25.11
N LEU A 300 11.82 -9.24 -24.97
CA LEU A 300 10.72 -8.49 -24.38
C LEU A 300 9.52 -8.46 -25.32
N ALA A 301 8.31 -8.54 -24.75
CA ALA A 301 7.09 -8.28 -25.48
C ALA A 301 7.02 -6.81 -25.94
N THR A 302 6.38 -6.57 -27.07
CA THR A 302 6.21 -5.22 -27.63
C THR A 302 4.94 -4.51 -27.10
N SER A 303 4.09 -5.23 -26.39
CA SER A 303 2.82 -4.71 -25.85
C SER A 303 2.63 -5.10 -24.39
N TRP A 304 1.92 -4.24 -23.67
CA TRP A 304 1.42 -4.52 -22.33
C TRP A 304 0.15 -5.35 -22.42
N ILE A 305 -0.03 -6.31 -21.51
CA ILE A 305 -1.16 -7.23 -21.50
C ILE A 305 -1.85 -7.24 -20.13
N PRO A 306 -3.17 -7.36 -20.04
CA PRO A 306 -3.91 -7.49 -18.78
C PRO A 306 -3.71 -8.87 -18.14
N ALA A 307 -4.09 -9.02 -16.89
CA ALA A 307 -3.99 -10.29 -16.15
C ALA A 307 -4.80 -11.42 -16.79
N SER A 308 -5.93 -11.09 -17.43
CA SER A 308 -6.81 -12.05 -18.14
C SER A 308 -6.26 -12.54 -19.48
N HIS A 309 -5.14 -11.98 -19.96
CA HIS A 309 -4.57 -12.40 -21.22
C HIS A 309 -4.15 -13.89 -21.19
N VAL A 310 -4.42 -14.61 -22.27
CA VAL A 310 -4.17 -16.06 -22.37
C VAL A 310 -2.75 -16.48 -21.96
N ASN A 311 -1.74 -15.67 -22.22
CA ASN A 311 -0.35 -15.96 -21.87
C ASN A 311 -0.12 -15.94 -20.35
N LEU A 312 -0.85 -15.13 -19.59
CA LEU A 312 -0.78 -15.06 -18.13
C LEU A 312 -1.80 -15.98 -17.46
N ALA A 313 -2.96 -16.13 -18.04
CA ALA A 313 -4.00 -17.05 -17.56
C ALA A 313 -3.53 -18.52 -17.55
N ALA A 314 -2.58 -18.89 -18.42
CA ALA A 314 -1.95 -20.21 -18.45
C ALA A 314 -0.98 -20.45 -17.26
N GLY A 315 -0.61 -19.43 -16.51
CA GLY A 315 0.23 -19.52 -15.31
C GLY A 315 1.27 -18.40 -15.21
N TRP A 316 1.40 -17.86 -14.01
CA TRP A 316 2.31 -16.78 -13.66
C TRP A 316 3.75 -17.23 -13.46
N THR A 317 4.02 -18.54 -13.58
CA THR A 317 5.36 -19.17 -13.50
C THR A 317 5.95 -19.51 -14.85
N SER A 318 5.29 -19.13 -15.95
CA SER A 318 5.71 -19.44 -17.32
C SER A 318 7.06 -18.78 -17.64
N THR A 319 7.97 -19.52 -18.28
CA THR A 319 9.23 -18.99 -18.82
C THR A 319 9.04 -18.30 -20.16
N THR A 320 7.97 -18.67 -20.90
CA THR A 320 7.60 -18.05 -22.19
C THR A 320 6.87 -16.72 -22.03
N SER A 321 6.32 -16.44 -20.86
CA SER A 321 5.57 -15.21 -20.55
C SER A 321 5.92 -14.71 -19.16
N GLU A 322 7.21 -14.60 -18.85
CA GLU A 322 7.68 -14.11 -17.56
C GLU A 322 7.41 -12.63 -17.42
N VAL A 323 6.69 -12.23 -16.38
CA VAL A 323 6.44 -10.82 -16.09
C VAL A 323 7.71 -10.13 -15.59
N VAL A 324 8.11 -9.04 -16.25
CA VAL A 324 9.28 -8.22 -15.88
C VAL A 324 8.93 -6.83 -15.37
N ALA A 325 7.75 -6.33 -15.72
CA ALA A 325 7.26 -5.05 -15.21
C ALA A 325 5.73 -5.03 -15.13
N ALA A 326 5.21 -4.22 -14.24
CA ALA A 326 3.79 -3.89 -14.12
C ALA A 326 3.58 -2.38 -14.34
N ARG A 327 2.59 -2.03 -15.16
CA ARG A 327 2.10 -0.68 -15.36
C ARG A 327 0.83 -0.50 -14.56
N LEU A 328 0.86 0.41 -13.60
CA LEU A 328 -0.25 0.74 -12.72
C LEU A 328 -0.91 2.00 -13.23
N THR A 329 -2.20 1.96 -13.45
CA THR A 329 -3.04 3.10 -13.82
C THR A 329 -4.04 3.34 -12.71
N PHE A 330 -3.85 4.40 -11.92
CA PHE A 330 -4.74 4.81 -10.86
C PHE A 330 -5.71 5.88 -11.36
N ALA A 331 -7.00 5.71 -11.13
CA ALA A 331 -7.97 6.79 -11.21
C ALA A 331 -8.23 7.32 -9.81
N LEU A 332 -7.97 8.61 -9.62
CA LEU A 332 -8.07 9.29 -8.33
C LEU A 332 -9.24 10.24 -8.34
N GLY A 333 -10.00 10.28 -7.24
CA GLY A 333 -11.12 11.18 -7.03
C GLY A 333 -10.94 12.05 -5.79
N SER A 334 -11.33 13.34 -5.86
CA SER A 334 -11.34 14.20 -4.67
C SER A 334 -12.35 13.71 -3.64
N ALA A 335 -12.06 13.92 -2.35
CA ALA A 335 -12.99 13.57 -1.28
C ALA A 335 -14.30 14.38 -1.36
N GLU A 336 -14.19 15.64 -1.79
CA GLU A 336 -15.33 16.57 -1.92
C GLU A 336 -15.65 16.86 -3.38
N ALA A 337 -16.91 17.22 -3.64
CA ALA A 337 -17.38 17.68 -4.94
C ALA A 337 -17.08 19.19 -5.11
N VAL A 338 -15.81 19.50 -5.35
CA VAL A 338 -15.30 20.89 -5.45
C VAL A 338 -15.07 21.38 -6.88
N GLY A 339 -15.28 20.49 -7.87
CA GLY A 339 -15.16 20.85 -9.29
C GLY A 339 -16.27 21.79 -9.77
N SER A 340 -16.16 22.23 -11.04
CA SER A 340 -17.22 22.95 -11.71
C SER A 340 -18.49 22.10 -11.71
N GLU A 341 -19.65 22.70 -11.47
CA GLU A 341 -20.95 22.03 -11.40
C GLU A 341 -21.13 21.04 -10.23
N GLY A 342 -20.31 21.15 -9.17
CA GLY A 342 -20.42 20.29 -7.98
C GLY A 342 -20.00 18.85 -8.21
N GLN A 343 -19.12 18.59 -9.17
CA GLN A 343 -18.55 17.27 -9.43
C GLN A 343 -17.26 17.05 -8.63
N ARG A 344 -16.91 15.78 -8.41
CA ARG A 344 -15.59 15.42 -7.85
C ARG A 344 -14.50 15.69 -8.89
N LEU A 345 -13.35 16.19 -8.44
CA LEU A 345 -12.16 16.25 -9.30
C LEU A 345 -11.70 14.82 -9.56
N GLN A 346 -11.29 14.56 -10.79
CA GLN A 346 -10.71 13.26 -11.19
C GLN A 346 -9.34 13.47 -11.81
N ARG A 347 -8.40 12.58 -11.50
CA ARG A 347 -7.08 12.52 -12.12
C ARG A 347 -6.66 11.08 -12.35
N GLN A 348 -5.90 10.87 -13.42
CA GLN A 348 -5.25 9.61 -13.71
C GLN A 348 -3.75 9.73 -13.47
N LEU A 349 -3.17 8.72 -12.82
CA LEU A 349 -1.74 8.56 -12.63
C LEU A 349 -1.31 7.22 -13.24
N ILE A 350 -0.34 7.26 -14.15
CA ILE A 350 0.23 6.06 -14.77
C ILE A 350 1.67 5.91 -14.33
N VAL A 351 2.01 4.72 -13.86
CA VAL A 351 3.35 4.43 -13.33
C VAL A 351 3.78 3.03 -13.71
N VAL A 352 5.08 2.84 -13.88
CA VAL A 352 5.68 1.56 -14.20
C VAL A 352 6.62 1.13 -13.07
N ALA A 353 6.44 -0.10 -12.61
CA ALA A 353 7.33 -0.76 -11.65
C ALA A 353 7.97 -2.01 -12.30
N SER A 354 9.30 -2.08 -12.34
CA SER A 354 10.04 -3.25 -12.80
C SER A 354 10.32 -4.21 -11.66
N LEU A 355 10.31 -5.53 -11.94
CA LEU A 355 10.65 -6.57 -10.98
C LEU A 355 12.18 -6.78 -10.97
N ARG A 356 12.81 -6.61 -9.80
CA ARG A 356 14.28 -6.72 -9.68
C ARG A 356 14.84 -8.11 -9.97
N ASN A 357 14.10 -9.15 -9.65
CA ASN A 357 14.60 -10.53 -9.63
C ASN A 357 14.41 -11.26 -10.96
N ARG A 358 14.07 -10.54 -12.02
CA ARG A 358 13.79 -11.08 -13.35
C ARG A 358 14.88 -10.70 -14.37
N ASP A 359 15.88 -9.91 -13.95
CA ASP A 359 16.95 -9.39 -14.83
C ASP A 359 18.24 -10.22 -14.81
N LEU A 360 18.25 -11.38 -14.14
CA LEU A 360 19.41 -12.28 -14.04
C LEU A 360 19.26 -13.52 -14.91
#